data_9ae2f3981789b213da9c75e54d497df9
#
_entry.id   9ae2f3981789b213da9c75e54d497df9
#
_cell.length_a   1.000
_cell.length_b   1.000
_cell.length_c   1.000
_cell.angle_alpha   90.00
_cell.angle_beta   90.00
_cell.angle_gamma   90.00
#
_symmetry.space_group_name_H-M   'P 1'
#
loop_
_entity.id
_entity.type
_entity.pdbx_description
1 polymer ?
#
loop_
_entity_poly.entity_id
_entity_poly.type
_entity_poly.pdbx_seq_one_letter_code
_entity_poly.pdbx_strand_id
1 'polypeptide(L)'
;MSICCITLYFCLAGILNVLLYAGVLFYIFVMLSAIFAFAKVVLGKRWRNFTKSINNCGFLLFIVLSLFTLIYFYYRKPLFAEWDELSFWGTASKLMKINNALYTKATIGWNWVPSQCPGLVVLGYWVQFLGEVFCEWKVFWAYDLLLFSIISMFMGDDRLLNYYKNFASPVIAILTPYIFTIYFRQIYVCPLYMSSYADIPAGFLFAGCFILYKKTIHMGKFWPTFIAIMFFSSVKDNTFVLVLLIAVVIIIHNAVFSFNSVRNDYLTQSLVALIKPFFLLLAACLPYTIWKYYINDIVAQQVVSNLPASTTASTTNIVLNGLGMLLNLITPSTRFLETKANFINAYFCDSISFLGSGVIVTALILVISVITVVFQQDRYKRKASLLTTVLLTLGLLGYLFVLFLSYAFIFKENEAAHLASYNRYVTTYYIGWFLIALSEITSVAMQDTSSILVSGISIFSLLLLFRIHTLLPTYCTALAYPDSYFSEASECKSKAKYIQQKIEPNSRVFFVCQGGNGEKWFRYSYELLPAILDYSVSGGGSYFLPEDYTGQLYQTSLSKNEMRQYIKTNCDYVFIESVDNYFIDNYGDLFSDGLLSCDKDTSVLYKVKTTQEKFLYISHVK
;
A
#
# COMPACT_ATOMS: atom_id res chain seq x y z
N MET A 1 -5.26 -11.27 -12.30
CA MET A 1 -6.72 -11.22 -12.50
C MET A 1 -7.50 -11.94 -11.40
N SER A 2 -7.28 -13.22 -11.12
CA SER A 2 -8.03 -13.95 -10.06
C SER A 2 -7.98 -13.24 -8.69
N ILE A 3 -6.81 -12.76 -8.27
CA ILE A 3 -6.66 -11.96 -7.03
C ILE A 3 -7.59 -10.75 -7.05
N CYS A 4 -7.62 -10.00 -8.16
CA CYS A 4 -8.50 -8.83 -8.30
C CYS A 4 -9.98 -9.20 -8.18
N CYS A 5 -10.42 -10.26 -8.87
CA CYS A 5 -11.81 -10.74 -8.80
C CYS A 5 -12.21 -11.14 -7.38
N ILE A 6 -11.35 -11.92 -6.70
CA ILE A 6 -11.62 -12.40 -5.34
C ILE A 6 -11.71 -11.20 -4.40
N THR A 7 -10.76 -10.27 -4.49
CA THR A 7 -10.76 -9.10 -3.60
C THR A 7 -11.98 -8.21 -3.83
N LEU A 8 -12.36 -7.94 -5.09
CA LEU A 8 -13.58 -7.19 -5.40
C LEU A 8 -14.85 -7.88 -4.88
N TYR A 9 -14.92 -9.22 -4.98
CA TYR A 9 -16.01 -9.99 -4.39
C TYR A 9 -16.10 -9.77 -2.87
N PHE A 10 -14.98 -9.85 -2.16
CA PHE A 10 -14.95 -9.60 -0.72
C PHE A 10 -15.20 -8.12 -0.37
N CYS A 11 -14.77 -7.16 -1.18
CA CYS A 11 -15.13 -5.74 -1.01
C CYS A 11 -16.64 -5.55 -1.07
N LEU A 12 -17.30 -6.13 -2.08
CA LEU A 12 -18.75 -6.06 -2.22
C LEU A 12 -19.46 -6.74 -1.04
N ALA A 13 -19.00 -7.93 -0.65
CA ALA A 13 -19.55 -8.64 0.51
C ALA A 13 -19.40 -7.83 1.81
N GLY A 14 -18.30 -7.11 1.96
CA GLY A 14 -18.07 -6.23 3.10
C GLY A 14 -19.03 -5.04 3.14
N ILE A 15 -19.25 -4.39 1.99
CA ILE A 15 -20.23 -3.29 1.86
C ILE A 15 -21.64 -3.79 2.20
N LEU A 16 -22.00 -4.98 1.74
CA LEU A 16 -23.29 -5.63 2.01
C LEU A 16 -23.40 -6.22 3.43
N ASN A 17 -22.34 -6.13 4.22
CA ASN A 17 -22.28 -6.67 5.59
C ASN A 17 -22.50 -8.19 5.71
N VAL A 18 -22.05 -8.94 4.71
CA VAL A 18 -22.15 -10.42 4.64
C VAL A 18 -20.78 -11.09 4.53
N LEU A 19 -19.72 -10.42 5.01
CA LEU A 19 -18.33 -10.79 4.78
C LEU A 19 -18.01 -12.21 5.28
N LEU A 20 -18.48 -12.59 6.47
CA LEU A 20 -18.28 -13.92 7.03
C LEU A 20 -18.92 -15.01 6.15
N TYR A 21 -20.19 -14.84 5.77
CA TYR A 21 -20.90 -15.81 4.94
C TYR A 21 -20.29 -15.91 3.55
N ALA A 22 -19.92 -14.79 2.97
CA ALA A 22 -19.24 -14.74 1.69
C ALA A 22 -17.89 -15.48 1.73
N GLY A 23 -17.14 -15.33 2.83
CA GLY A 23 -15.90 -16.05 3.05
C GLY A 23 -16.11 -17.57 3.10
N VAL A 24 -17.04 -18.03 3.89
CA VAL A 24 -17.37 -19.47 3.99
C VAL A 24 -17.78 -20.03 2.62
N LEU A 25 -18.70 -19.35 1.93
CA LEU A 25 -19.17 -19.77 0.60
C LEU A 25 -18.02 -19.81 -0.42
N PHE A 26 -17.15 -18.81 -0.40
CA PHE A 26 -15.99 -18.75 -1.29
C PHE A 26 -15.07 -19.96 -1.09
N TYR A 27 -14.69 -20.30 0.14
CA TYR A 27 -13.78 -21.41 0.41
C TYR A 27 -14.44 -22.77 0.13
N ILE A 28 -15.74 -22.93 0.38
CA ILE A 28 -16.50 -24.11 -0.06
C ILE A 28 -16.46 -24.24 -1.58
N PHE A 29 -16.72 -23.15 -2.30
CA PHE A 29 -16.65 -23.13 -3.76
C PHE A 29 -15.25 -23.48 -4.29
N VAL A 30 -14.18 -22.94 -3.70
CA VAL A 30 -12.79 -23.26 -4.05
C VAL A 30 -12.51 -24.74 -3.84
N MET A 31 -12.90 -25.30 -2.69
CA MET A 31 -12.73 -26.72 -2.37
C MET A 31 -13.47 -27.62 -3.37
N LEU A 32 -14.74 -27.35 -3.62
CA LEU A 32 -15.54 -28.11 -4.59
C LEU A 32 -14.98 -28.02 -6.01
N SER A 33 -14.52 -26.82 -6.41
CA SER A 33 -13.90 -26.61 -7.71
C SER A 33 -12.59 -27.37 -7.85
N ALA A 34 -11.78 -27.45 -6.79
CA ALA A 34 -10.53 -28.22 -6.76
C ALA A 34 -10.82 -29.73 -6.87
N ILE A 35 -11.79 -30.24 -6.11
CA ILE A 35 -12.23 -31.66 -6.17
C ILE A 35 -12.73 -31.98 -7.59
N PHE A 36 -13.59 -31.13 -8.15
CA PHE A 36 -14.11 -31.33 -9.50
C PHE A 36 -13.00 -31.32 -10.56
N ALA A 37 -12.07 -30.34 -10.47
CA ALA A 37 -10.93 -30.26 -11.39
C ALA A 37 -10.04 -31.52 -11.28
N PHE A 38 -9.75 -31.96 -10.06
CA PHE A 38 -8.97 -33.17 -9.81
C PHE A 38 -9.68 -34.41 -10.38
N ALA A 39 -10.97 -34.60 -10.07
CA ALA A 39 -11.78 -35.70 -10.62
C ALA A 39 -11.77 -35.70 -12.16
N LYS A 40 -11.91 -34.52 -12.79
CA LYS A 40 -11.88 -34.39 -14.27
C LYS A 40 -10.52 -34.74 -14.85
N VAL A 41 -9.42 -34.47 -14.16
CA VAL A 41 -8.07 -34.86 -14.59
C VAL A 41 -7.88 -36.36 -14.45
N VAL A 42 -8.25 -36.94 -13.33
CA VAL A 42 -8.07 -38.38 -13.00
C VAL A 42 -9.00 -39.24 -13.86
N LEU A 43 -10.33 -39.02 -13.77
CA LEU A 43 -11.33 -39.82 -14.48
C LEU A 43 -11.30 -39.59 -16.00
N GLY A 44 -11.04 -38.34 -16.42
CA GLY A 44 -10.95 -37.99 -17.82
C GLY A 44 -9.61 -38.31 -18.50
N LYS A 45 -8.67 -38.90 -17.76
CA LYS A 45 -7.29 -39.18 -18.24
C LYS A 45 -6.62 -37.96 -18.92
N ARG A 46 -6.92 -36.74 -18.43
CA ARG A 46 -6.46 -35.46 -19.01
C ARG A 46 -5.15 -34.96 -18.42
N TRP A 47 -4.31 -35.85 -17.93
CA TRP A 47 -2.99 -35.52 -17.32
C TRP A 47 -2.12 -34.69 -18.24
N ARG A 48 -2.12 -34.99 -19.55
CA ARG A 48 -1.32 -34.23 -20.54
C ARG A 48 -1.76 -32.76 -20.66
N ASN A 49 -3.05 -32.49 -20.53
CA ASN A 49 -3.55 -31.10 -20.58
C ASN A 49 -3.26 -30.38 -19.28
N PHE A 50 -3.38 -31.05 -18.14
CA PHE A 50 -3.04 -30.53 -16.84
C PHE A 50 -1.54 -30.17 -16.75
N THR A 51 -0.66 -31.10 -17.14
CA THR A 51 0.79 -30.85 -17.16
C THR A 51 1.16 -29.70 -18.12
N LYS A 52 0.48 -29.58 -19.26
CA LYS A 52 0.68 -28.45 -20.18
C LYS A 52 0.28 -27.11 -19.56
N SER A 53 -0.79 -27.08 -18.76
CA SER A 53 -1.25 -25.84 -18.09
C SER A 53 -0.33 -25.43 -16.94
N ILE A 54 0.23 -26.39 -16.19
CA ILE A 54 1.20 -26.13 -15.13
C ILE A 54 2.56 -25.73 -15.71
N ASN A 55 2.94 -26.26 -16.87
CA ASN A 55 4.23 -25.98 -17.51
C ASN A 55 4.26 -24.62 -18.24
N ASN A 56 3.57 -23.64 -17.69
CA ASN A 56 3.64 -22.23 -18.07
C ASN A 56 4.68 -21.53 -17.17
N CYS A 57 5.69 -20.92 -17.77
CA CYS A 57 6.79 -20.31 -17.04
C CYS A 57 6.34 -19.21 -16.09
N GLY A 58 5.38 -18.37 -16.49
CA GLY A 58 4.83 -17.32 -15.63
C GLY A 58 4.13 -17.91 -14.42
N PHE A 59 3.32 -18.97 -14.62
CA PHE A 59 2.65 -19.65 -13.51
C PHE A 59 3.63 -20.31 -12.54
N LEU A 60 4.66 -21.00 -13.08
CA LEU A 60 5.69 -21.62 -12.24
C LEU A 60 6.46 -20.58 -11.44
N LEU A 61 6.83 -19.45 -12.05
CA LEU A 61 7.50 -18.35 -11.37
C LEU A 61 6.63 -17.80 -10.23
N PHE A 62 5.35 -17.56 -10.51
CA PHE A 62 4.40 -17.12 -9.49
C PHE A 62 4.36 -18.07 -8.30
N ILE A 63 4.27 -19.38 -8.54
CA ILE A 63 4.24 -20.41 -7.49
C ILE A 63 5.56 -20.43 -6.72
N VAL A 64 6.71 -20.40 -7.40
CA VAL A 64 8.02 -20.43 -6.74
C VAL A 64 8.22 -19.22 -5.82
N LEU A 65 7.96 -18.00 -6.32
CA LEU A 65 8.10 -16.79 -5.51
C LEU A 65 7.12 -16.79 -4.33
N SER A 66 5.87 -17.19 -4.57
CA SER A 66 4.83 -17.23 -3.54
C SER A 66 5.13 -18.25 -2.44
N LEU A 67 5.62 -19.44 -2.80
CA LEU A 67 6.00 -20.45 -1.82
C LEU A 67 7.28 -20.08 -1.07
N PHE A 68 8.25 -19.49 -1.76
CA PHE A 68 9.48 -19.02 -1.12
C PHE A 68 9.17 -17.98 -0.04
N THR A 69 8.38 -16.95 -0.35
CA THR A 69 8.01 -15.92 0.63
C THR A 69 7.09 -16.46 1.72
N LEU A 70 6.18 -17.37 1.39
CA LEU A 70 5.34 -18.06 2.40
C LEU A 70 6.20 -18.79 3.44
N ILE A 71 7.17 -19.60 2.98
CA ILE A 71 8.07 -20.34 3.86
C ILE A 71 8.93 -19.36 4.66
N TYR A 72 9.52 -18.36 4.02
CA TYR A 72 10.35 -17.36 4.66
C TYR A 72 9.60 -16.62 5.77
N PHE A 73 8.39 -16.10 5.48
CA PHE A 73 7.57 -15.37 6.46
C PHE A 73 7.04 -16.27 7.56
N TYR A 74 6.73 -17.53 7.26
CA TYR A 74 6.31 -18.50 8.28
C TYR A 74 7.39 -18.72 9.34
N TYR A 75 8.66 -18.77 8.94
CA TYR A 75 9.79 -18.93 9.87
C TYR A 75 10.19 -17.62 10.55
N ARG A 76 10.23 -16.52 9.82
CA ARG A 76 10.69 -15.22 10.36
C ARG A 76 9.60 -14.47 11.13
N LYS A 77 8.34 -14.68 10.80
CA LYS A 77 7.16 -14.03 11.39
C LYS A 77 7.33 -12.50 11.52
N PRO A 78 7.64 -11.77 10.43
CA PRO A 78 7.83 -10.35 10.49
C PRO A 78 6.60 -9.65 11.06
N LEU A 79 6.84 -8.59 11.84
CA LEU A 79 5.83 -7.77 12.49
C LEU A 79 5.69 -6.43 11.72
N PHE A 80 4.58 -5.75 11.92
CA PHE A 80 4.43 -4.38 11.44
C PHE A 80 5.40 -3.46 12.18
N ALA A 81 6.09 -2.59 11.44
CA ALA A 81 7.09 -1.68 11.98
C ALA A 81 6.87 -0.23 11.54
N GLU A 82 6.22 -0.03 10.41
CA GLU A 82 6.04 1.29 9.81
C GLU A 82 4.81 2.01 10.36
N TRP A 83 4.88 3.35 10.38
CA TRP A 83 3.82 4.21 10.92
C TRP A 83 2.45 3.94 10.28
N ASP A 84 2.35 3.92 8.95
CA ASP A 84 1.07 3.70 8.26
C ASP A 84 0.56 2.25 8.42
N GLU A 85 1.44 1.30 8.74
CA GLU A 85 1.05 -0.08 9.06
C GLU A 85 0.27 -0.14 10.37
N LEU A 86 0.79 0.55 11.39
CA LEU A 86 0.19 0.59 12.73
C LEU A 86 -1.01 1.53 12.79
N SER A 87 -0.96 2.66 12.07
CA SER A 87 -2.05 3.64 12.10
C SER A 87 -3.25 3.24 11.23
N PHE A 88 -3.03 2.56 10.10
CA PHE A 88 -4.11 2.21 9.19
C PHE A 88 -4.05 0.78 8.62
N TRP A 89 -3.07 0.44 7.78
CA TRP A 89 -3.13 -0.77 6.94
C TRP A 89 -3.20 -2.07 7.74
N GLY A 90 -2.35 -2.20 8.74
CA GLY A 90 -2.32 -3.35 9.64
C GLY A 90 -3.50 -3.35 10.60
N THR A 91 -3.79 -2.20 11.21
CA THR A 91 -4.91 -2.01 12.14
C THR A 91 -6.24 -2.34 11.47
N ALA A 92 -6.50 -1.81 10.26
CA ALA A 92 -7.71 -2.11 9.51
C ALA A 92 -7.84 -3.61 9.18
N SER A 93 -6.73 -4.26 8.79
CA SER A 93 -6.72 -5.71 8.52
C SER A 93 -7.00 -6.53 9.78
N LYS A 94 -6.45 -6.13 10.94
CA LYS A 94 -6.68 -6.78 12.24
C LYS A 94 -8.13 -6.59 12.69
N LEU A 95 -8.69 -5.38 12.58
CA LEU A 95 -10.08 -5.08 12.89
C LEU A 95 -11.05 -5.89 12.02
N MET A 96 -10.79 -5.99 10.72
CA MET A 96 -11.61 -6.84 9.85
C MET A 96 -11.60 -8.30 10.28
N LYS A 97 -10.44 -8.81 10.71
CA LYS A 97 -10.31 -10.20 11.19
C LYS A 97 -11.05 -10.43 12.50
N ILE A 98 -10.98 -9.47 13.44
CA ILE A 98 -11.66 -9.57 14.74
C ILE A 98 -13.18 -9.52 14.56
N ASN A 99 -13.68 -8.58 13.76
CA ASN A 99 -15.11 -8.31 13.63
C ASN A 99 -15.79 -9.12 12.51
N ASN A 100 -15.04 -9.74 11.59
CA ASN A 100 -15.53 -10.31 10.33
C ASN A 100 -16.44 -9.36 9.54
N ALA A 101 -16.15 -8.07 9.61
CA ALA A 101 -16.84 -6.97 8.93
C ALA A 101 -15.81 -5.97 8.40
N LEU A 102 -16.21 -5.05 7.53
CA LEU A 102 -15.32 -3.96 7.14
C LEU A 102 -14.88 -3.17 8.40
N TYR A 103 -13.63 -2.73 8.40
CA TYR A 103 -13.05 -1.92 9.49
C TYR A 103 -13.87 -0.64 9.81
N THR A 104 -14.63 -0.13 8.86
CA THR A 104 -15.55 1.00 9.02
C THR A 104 -16.75 0.69 9.89
N LYS A 105 -17.14 -0.58 9.98
CA LYS A 105 -18.25 -1.08 10.83
C LYS A 105 -17.74 -1.83 12.05
N ALA A 106 -16.48 -1.66 12.41
CA ALA A 106 -15.92 -2.27 13.60
C ALA A 106 -16.68 -1.79 14.83
N THR A 107 -17.37 -2.70 15.49
CA THR A 107 -18.03 -2.46 16.78
C THR A 107 -17.01 -2.48 17.93
N ILE A 108 -15.81 -2.95 17.64
CA ILE A 108 -14.71 -3.20 18.54
C ILE A 108 -13.45 -2.62 17.92
N GLY A 109 -12.75 -1.77 18.68
CA GLY A 109 -11.52 -1.16 18.22
C GLY A 109 -11.73 0.12 17.40
N TRP A 110 -10.64 0.68 16.92
CA TRP A 110 -10.59 2.00 16.31
C TRP A 110 -9.58 2.05 15.17
N ASN A 111 -9.87 2.86 14.14
CA ASN A 111 -9.02 3.05 12.99
C ASN A 111 -8.80 4.54 12.73
N TRP A 112 -7.54 4.92 12.45
CA TRP A 112 -7.15 6.32 12.22
C TRP A 112 -7.75 6.94 10.95
N VAL A 113 -7.85 6.17 9.85
CA VAL A 113 -8.34 6.69 8.56
C VAL A 113 -9.44 5.78 7.99
N PRO A 114 -10.64 5.78 8.57
CA PRO A 114 -11.71 4.87 8.14
C PRO A 114 -12.19 5.12 6.72
N SER A 115 -11.91 6.29 6.13
CA SER A 115 -12.36 6.68 4.78
C SER A 115 -11.49 6.15 3.63
N GLN A 116 -10.34 5.54 3.92
CA GLN A 116 -9.48 4.97 2.87
C GLN A 116 -10.15 3.81 2.13
N CYS A 117 -9.81 3.65 0.85
CA CYS A 117 -10.33 2.54 0.03
C CYS A 117 -9.90 1.17 0.58
N PRO A 118 -10.80 0.16 0.58
CA PRO A 118 -10.62 -1.10 1.32
C PRO A 118 -9.83 -2.19 0.57
N GLY A 119 -9.54 -2.04 -0.72
CA GLY A 119 -9.09 -3.14 -1.58
C GLY A 119 -7.90 -3.94 -1.04
N LEU A 120 -6.85 -3.28 -0.57
CA LEU A 120 -5.68 -3.99 -0.02
C LEU A 120 -5.94 -4.56 1.38
N VAL A 121 -6.70 -3.86 2.21
CA VAL A 121 -7.09 -4.36 3.54
C VAL A 121 -7.91 -5.65 3.40
N VAL A 122 -8.85 -5.65 2.45
CA VAL A 122 -9.66 -6.82 2.11
C VAL A 122 -8.81 -7.96 1.54
N LEU A 123 -7.78 -7.64 0.74
CA LEU A 123 -6.80 -8.63 0.26
C LEU A 123 -6.10 -9.31 1.44
N GLY A 124 -5.62 -8.54 2.41
CA GLY A 124 -5.03 -9.06 3.65
C GLY A 124 -6.00 -9.92 4.47
N TYR A 125 -7.28 -9.54 4.51
CA TYR A 125 -8.31 -10.26 5.25
C TYR A 125 -8.62 -11.65 4.66
N TRP A 126 -8.92 -11.75 3.35
CA TRP A 126 -9.35 -13.03 2.78
C TRP A 126 -8.23 -14.07 2.78
N VAL A 127 -6.97 -13.68 2.68
CA VAL A 127 -5.82 -14.59 2.82
C VAL A 127 -5.74 -15.18 4.24
N GLN A 128 -6.22 -14.46 5.25
CA GLN A 128 -6.23 -14.91 6.65
C GLN A 128 -7.55 -15.54 7.09
N PHE A 129 -8.55 -15.63 6.22
CA PHE A 129 -9.92 -16.00 6.58
C PHE A 129 -9.99 -17.30 7.37
N LEU A 130 -9.30 -18.35 6.91
CA LEU A 130 -9.31 -19.68 7.54
C LEU A 130 -8.49 -19.77 8.84
N GLY A 131 -7.64 -18.77 9.13
CA GLY A 131 -6.85 -18.76 10.37
C GLY A 131 -7.69 -18.28 11.55
N GLU A 132 -7.49 -18.83 12.74
CA GLU A 132 -8.15 -18.36 13.97
C GLU A 132 -7.58 -17.02 14.44
N VAL A 133 -6.25 -16.89 14.43
CA VAL A 133 -5.52 -15.74 14.93
C VAL A 133 -5.00 -14.88 13.77
N PHE A 134 -5.06 -13.55 13.95
CA PHE A 134 -4.46 -12.61 13.04
C PHE A 134 -2.94 -12.74 13.02
N CYS A 135 -2.35 -12.80 11.83
CA CYS A 135 -0.92 -12.89 11.62
C CYS A 135 -0.46 -11.76 10.67
N GLU A 136 0.40 -10.88 11.16
CA GLU A 136 0.91 -9.72 10.40
C GLU A 136 1.63 -10.15 9.11
N TRP A 137 2.50 -11.16 9.20
CA TRP A 137 3.23 -11.69 8.06
C TRP A 137 2.34 -12.20 6.91
N LYS A 138 1.09 -12.61 7.20
CA LYS A 138 0.14 -13.02 6.15
C LYS A 138 -0.38 -11.84 5.35
N VAL A 139 -0.40 -10.63 5.91
CA VAL A 139 -0.73 -9.40 5.17
C VAL A 139 0.38 -9.09 4.17
N PHE A 140 1.64 -9.16 4.58
CA PHE A 140 2.77 -9.00 3.66
C PHE A 140 2.72 -10.03 2.54
N TRP A 141 2.51 -11.30 2.88
CA TRP A 141 2.37 -12.35 1.88
C TRP A 141 1.20 -12.13 0.92
N ALA A 142 0.07 -11.62 1.40
CA ALA A 142 -1.07 -11.29 0.55
C ALA A 142 -0.72 -10.20 -0.48
N TYR A 143 0.02 -9.18 -0.07
CA TYR A 143 0.50 -8.13 -0.96
C TYR A 143 1.50 -8.68 -1.97
N ASP A 144 2.45 -9.51 -1.52
CA ASP A 144 3.42 -10.18 -2.38
C ASP A 144 2.78 -11.07 -3.45
N LEU A 145 1.69 -11.77 -3.13
CA LEU A 145 0.92 -12.53 -4.13
C LEU A 145 0.47 -11.63 -5.29
N LEU A 146 0.04 -10.40 -4.98
CA LEU A 146 -0.32 -9.43 -6.01
C LEU A 146 0.91 -8.99 -6.82
N LEU A 147 2.01 -8.63 -6.17
CA LEU A 147 3.24 -8.19 -6.83
C LEU A 147 3.80 -9.29 -7.72
N PHE A 148 3.91 -10.52 -7.22
CA PHE A 148 4.43 -11.67 -7.98
C PHE A 148 3.53 -12.07 -9.15
N SER A 149 2.21 -11.87 -9.02
CA SER A 149 1.30 -12.08 -10.15
C SER A 149 1.60 -11.13 -11.31
N ILE A 150 2.06 -9.91 -11.02
CA ILE A 150 2.45 -8.91 -12.03
C ILE A 150 3.84 -9.22 -12.57
N ILE A 151 4.81 -9.54 -11.72
CA ILE A 151 6.16 -9.98 -12.14
C ILE A 151 6.06 -11.20 -13.07
N SER A 152 5.21 -12.16 -12.75
CA SER A 152 5.02 -13.36 -13.57
C SER A 152 4.49 -13.09 -14.97
N MET A 153 3.83 -11.92 -15.18
CA MET A 153 3.38 -11.52 -16.52
C MET A 153 4.53 -11.11 -17.46
N PHE A 154 5.72 -10.86 -16.95
CA PHE A 154 6.90 -10.61 -17.80
C PHE A 154 7.34 -11.88 -18.55
N MET A 155 7.07 -13.06 -17.99
CA MET A 155 7.26 -14.31 -18.69
C MET A 155 6.18 -14.44 -19.77
N GLY A 156 6.58 -14.82 -20.98
CA GLY A 156 5.63 -15.17 -22.04
C GLY A 156 4.78 -16.39 -21.67
N ASP A 157 3.76 -16.66 -22.49
CA ASP A 157 2.97 -17.90 -22.38
C ASP A 157 3.75 -19.14 -22.88
N ASP A 158 5.04 -18.99 -23.12
CA ASP A 158 5.92 -20.02 -23.63
C ASP A 158 6.18 -21.10 -22.58
N ARG A 159 6.39 -22.32 -23.08
CA ARG A 159 6.74 -23.47 -22.26
C ARG A 159 8.20 -23.39 -21.84
N LEU A 160 8.49 -23.95 -20.68
CA LEU A 160 9.85 -24.06 -20.12
C LEU A 160 10.87 -24.59 -21.11
N LEU A 161 10.46 -25.52 -21.98
CA LEU A 161 11.30 -26.11 -23.03
C LEU A 161 11.77 -25.11 -24.10
N ASN A 162 10.99 -24.05 -24.36
CA ASN A 162 11.39 -23.03 -25.35
C ASN A 162 12.44 -22.07 -24.77
N TYR A 163 12.41 -21.84 -23.45
CA TYR A 163 13.38 -21.02 -22.75
C TYR A 163 14.73 -21.72 -22.57
N TYR A 164 14.76 -23.06 -22.62
CA TYR A 164 16.02 -23.80 -22.54
C TYR A 164 17.01 -23.48 -23.68
N LYS A 165 16.50 -23.05 -24.83
CA LYS A 165 17.32 -22.65 -25.98
C LYS A 165 17.94 -21.25 -25.83
N ASN A 166 17.37 -20.39 -24.97
CA ASN A 166 17.83 -19.02 -24.77
C ASN A 166 17.84 -18.70 -23.25
N PHE A 167 18.92 -19.05 -22.59
CA PHE A 167 19.08 -18.88 -21.13
C PHE A 167 18.98 -17.42 -20.68
N ALA A 168 19.26 -16.44 -21.54
CA ALA A 168 19.21 -15.03 -21.23
C ALA A 168 17.77 -14.51 -21.01
N SER A 169 16.78 -15.00 -21.75
CA SER A 169 15.38 -14.55 -21.66
C SER A 169 14.74 -14.75 -20.28
N PRO A 170 14.80 -15.92 -19.64
CA PRO A 170 14.25 -16.11 -18.30
C PRO A 170 14.99 -15.30 -17.24
N VAL A 171 16.30 -15.14 -17.36
CA VAL A 171 17.08 -14.30 -16.43
C VAL A 171 16.60 -12.85 -16.49
N ILE A 172 16.41 -12.30 -17.69
CA ILE A 172 15.92 -10.93 -17.88
C ILE A 172 14.49 -10.79 -17.34
N ALA A 173 13.60 -11.71 -17.70
CA ALA A 173 12.19 -11.63 -17.33
C ALA A 173 11.93 -11.83 -15.83
N ILE A 174 12.76 -12.61 -15.14
CA ILE A 174 12.61 -12.94 -13.71
C ILE A 174 13.41 -11.99 -12.84
N LEU A 175 14.70 -11.85 -13.12
CA LEU A 175 15.59 -11.13 -12.22
C LEU A 175 15.44 -9.62 -12.37
N THR A 176 15.22 -9.12 -13.59
CA THR A 176 15.19 -7.67 -13.80
C THR A 176 14.05 -6.98 -13.05
N PRO A 177 12.77 -7.38 -13.16
CA PRO A 177 11.71 -6.74 -12.38
C PRO A 177 11.91 -6.89 -10.87
N TYR A 178 12.34 -8.06 -10.42
CA TYR A 178 12.58 -8.33 -9.01
C TYR A 178 13.72 -7.48 -8.44
N ILE A 179 14.86 -7.44 -9.14
CA ILE A 179 16.04 -6.69 -8.74
C ILE A 179 15.79 -5.19 -8.77
N PHE A 180 15.16 -4.69 -9.85
CA PHE A 180 14.97 -3.26 -9.98
C PHE A 180 13.99 -2.68 -8.97
N THR A 181 12.96 -3.41 -8.56
CA THR A 181 12.05 -2.96 -7.50
C THR A 181 12.77 -2.79 -6.17
N ILE A 182 13.85 -3.53 -5.97
CA ILE A 182 14.71 -3.43 -4.80
C ILE A 182 15.48 -2.09 -4.75
N TYR A 183 15.85 -1.50 -5.90
CA TYR A 183 16.51 -0.20 -5.94
C TYR A 183 15.62 0.96 -5.49
N PHE A 184 14.31 0.78 -5.40
CA PHE A 184 13.38 1.75 -4.82
C PHE A 184 13.29 1.66 -3.29
N ARG A 185 14.07 0.79 -2.66
CA ARG A 185 14.04 0.54 -1.23
C ARG A 185 14.42 1.73 -0.35
N GLN A 186 15.26 2.64 -0.81
CA GLN A 186 15.77 3.76 0.00
C GLN A 186 14.64 4.62 0.63
N ILE A 187 13.40 4.45 0.17
CA ILE A 187 12.22 5.21 0.60
C ILE A 187 11.53 4.57 1.79
N TYR A 188 11.74 3.27 2.00
CA TYR A 188 11.08 2.48 3.04
C TYR A 188 12.12 1.96 4.03
N VAL A 189 11.82 2.05 5.32
CA VAL A 189 12.65 1.44 6.37
C VAL A 189 12.63 -0.07 6.22
N CYS A 190 11.44 -0.63 5.94
CA CYS A 190 11.29 -2.05 5.66
C CYS A 190 11.57 -2.41 4.20
N PRO A 191 12.01 -3.65 3.92
CA PRO A 191 12.14 -4.15 2.57
C PRO A 191 10.82 -4.06 1.81
N LEU A 192 10.90 -3.80 0.49
CA LEU A 192 9.74 -3.60 -0.39
C LEU A 192 8.72 -4.75 -0.30
N TYR A 193 9.17 -5.99 -0.13
CA TYR A 193 8.32 -7.18 0.01
C TYR A 193 7.92 -7.50 1.46
N MET A 194 8.27 -6.65 2.42
CA MET A 194 7.83 -6.73 3.81
C MET A 194 7.21 -5.41 4.26
N SER A 195 6.34 -4.86 3.43
CA SER A 195 5.62 -3.62 3.72
C SER A 195 4.14 -3.78 3.36
N SER A 196 3.27 -3.26 4.21
CA SER A 196 1.84 -3.17 3.93
C SER A 196 1.41 -1.81 3.39
N TYR A 197 2.35 -0.96 2.99
CA TYR A 197 2.06 0.30 2.31
C TYR A 197 1.40 0.09 0.95
N ALA A 198 0.34 0.82 0.68
CA ALA A 198 -0.40 0.71 -0.58
C ALA A 198 0.34 1.27 -1.81
N ASP A 199 1.36 2.08 -1.59
CA ASP A 199 2.08 2.80 -2.65
C ASP A 199 2.80 1.82 -3.60
N ILE A 200 3.42 0.77 -3.05
CA ILE A 200 4.11 -0.26 -3.82
C ILE A 200 3.13 -1.09 -4.66
N PRO A 201 2.07 -1.71 -4.08
CA PRO A 201 1.03 -2.37 -4.86
C PRO A 201 0.39 -1.48 -5.92
N ALA A 202 0.20 -0.19 -5.63
CA ALA A 202 -0.35 0.77 -6.59
C ALA A 202 0.57 0.98 -7.79
N GLY A 203 1.88 1.14 -7.59
CA GLY A 203 2.85 1.22 -8.68
C GLY A 203 2.88 -0.04 -9.53
N PHE A 204 2.85 -1.22 -8.91
CA PHE A 204 2.76 -2.49 -9.61
C PHE A 204 1.45 -2.64 -10.39
N LEU A 205 0.31 -2.25 -9.82
CA LEU A 205 -0.99 -2.30 -10.50
C LEU A 205 -1.06 -1.34 -11.69
N PHE A 206 -0.46 -0.16 -11.55
CA PHE A 206 -0.33 0.79 -12.66
C PHE A 206 0.33 0.13 -13.88
N ALA A 207 1.45 -0.57 -13.69
CA ALA A 207 2.08 -1.35 -14.73
C ALA A 207 1.26 -2.58 -15.13
N GLY A 208 0.75 -3.31 -14.15
CA GLY A 208 0.02 -4.55 -14.34
C GLY A 208 -1.20 -4.40 -15.22
N CYS A 209 -1.96 -3.30 -15.07
CA CYS A 209 -3.11 -3.00 -15.94
C CYS A 209 -2.69 -2.83 -17.40
N PHE A 210 -1.60 -2.12 -17.66
CA PHE A 210 -1.10 -1.91 -19.02
C PHE A 210 -0.52 -3.19 -19.64
N ILE A 211 0.29 -3.93 -18.90
CA ILE A 211 0.88 -5.19 -19.35
C ILE A 211 -0.23 -6.22 -19.65
N LEU A 212 -1.23 -6.31 -18.78
CA LEU A 212 -2.38 -7.20 -18.96
C LEU A 212 -3.19 -6.81 -20.19
N TYR A 213 -3.44 -5.52 -20.42
CA TYR A 213 -4.07 -5.01 -21.61
C TYR A 213 -3.30 -5.45 -22.87
N LYS A 214 -2.00 -5.21 -22.92
CA LYS A 214 -1.17 -5.61 -24.09
C LYS A 214 -1.24 -7.10 -24.36
N LYS A 215 -1.25 -7.95 -23.34
CA LYS A 215 -1.34 -9.41 -23.50
C LYS A 215 -2.72 -9.88 -23.96
N THR A 216 -3.76 -9.21 -23.55
CA THR A 216 -5.16 -9.69 -23.78
C THR A 216 -5.82 -9.07 -25.00
N ILE A 217 -5.35 -7.91 -25.47
CA ILE A 217 -5.94 -7.21 -26.62
C ILE A 217 -5.86 -8.04 -27.89
N HIS A 218 -4.74 -8.72 -28.13
CA HIS A 218 -4.56 -9.60 -29.29
C HIS A 218 -5.51 -10.82 -29.28
N MET A 219 -6.04 -11.18 -28.11
CA MET A 219 -7.03 -12.25 -27.95
C MET A 219 -8.47 -11.74 -28.04
N GLY A 220 -8.68 -10.45 -28.31
CA GLY A 220 -9.99 -9.80 -28.27
C GLY A 220 -10.60 -9.74 -26.87
N LYS A 221 -9.81 -10.03 -25.82
CA LYS A 221 -10.29 -10.11 -24.43
C LYS A 221 -9.97 -8.80 -23.70
N PHE A 222 -10.97 -8.00 -23.44
CA PHE A 222 -10.83 -6.72 -22.75
C PHE A 222 -11.20 -6.78 -21.26
N TRP A 223 -12.05 -7.71 -20.88
CA TRP A 223 -12.54 -7.84 -19.51
C TRP A 223 -11.49 -8.07 -18.41
N PRO A 224 -10.31 -8.73 -18.66
CA PRO A 224 -9.30 -8.86 -17.63
C PRO A 224 -8.73 -7.50 -17.20
N THR A 225 -8.50 -6.61 -18.17
CA THR A 225 -8.03 -5.24 -17.91
C THR A 225 -9.09 -4.42 -17.18
N PHE A 226 -10.36 -4.57 -17.55
CA PHE A 226 -11.51 -3.94 -16.89
C PHE A 226 -11.52 -4.28 -15.39
N ILE A 227 -11.43 -5.56 -15.04
CA ILE A 227 -11.40 -6.02 -13.64
C ILE A 227 -10.16 -5.52 -12.89
N ALA A 228 -8.99 -5.52 -13.55
CA ALA A 228 -7.76 -5.05 -12.94
C ALA A 228 -7.84 -3.54 -12.59
N ILE A 229 -8.44 -2.73 -13.48
CA ILE A 229 -8.67 -1.30 -13.23
C ILE A 229 -9.70 -1.08 -12.12
N MET A 230 -10.80 -1.87 -12.09
CA MET A 230 -11.75 -1.82 -10.99
C MET A 230 -11.07 -2.08 -9.64
N PHE A 231 -10.24 -3.10 -9.57
CA PHE A 231 -9.50 -3.40 -8.35
C PHE A 231 -8.51 -2.28 -8.00
N PHE A 232 -7.75 -1.78 -8.97
CA PHE A 232 -6.81 -0.68 -8.76
C PHE A 232 -7.51 0.57 -8.20
N SER A 233 -8.72 0.86 -8.65
CA SER A 233 -9.55 1.96 -8.15
C SER A 233 -9.97 1.80 -6.67
N SER A 234 -9.97 0.59 -6.14
CA SER A 234 -10.30 0.28 -4.75
C SER A 234 -9.11 0.25 -3.79
N VAL A 235 -7.90 0.53 -4.27
CA VAL A 235 -6.65 0.31 -3.50
C VAL A 235 -6.36 1.43 -2.50
N LYS A 236 -6.37 2.68 -2.95
CA LYS A 236 -6.07 3.86 -2.11
C LYS A 236 -6.67 5.12 -2.74
N ASP A 237 -7.14 6.06 -1.92
CA ASP A 237 -7.75 7.30 -2.39
C ASP A 237 -6.84 8.09 -3.34
N ASN A 238 -5.61 8.34 -2.91
CA ASN A 238 -4.66 9.16 -3.67
C ASN A 238 -4.21 8.49 -4.98
N THR A 239 -4.39 7.19 -5.13
CA THR A 239 -4.02 6.46 -6.37
C THR A 239 -5.06 6.60 -7.47
N PHE A 240 -6.23 7.16 -7.18
CA PHE A 240 -7.30 7.36 -8.17
C PHE A 240 -6.82 8.13 -9.42
N VAL A 241 -5.94 9.12 -9.23
CA VAL A 241 -5.31 9.86 -10.34
C VAL A 241 -4.51 8.93 -11.25
N LEU A 242 -3.77 7.98 -10.68
CA LEU A 242 -3.00 6.98 -11.43
C LEU A 242 -3.91 6.02 -12.19
N VAL A 243 -5.04 5.65 -11.59
CA VAL A 243 -6.05 4.78 -12.22
C VAL A 243 -6.65 5.45 -13.46
N LEU A 244 -7.04 6.72 -13.34
CA LEU A 244 -7.54 7.50 -14.48
C LEU A 244 -6.48 7.65 -15.57
N LEU A 245 -5.25 7.95 -15.17
CA LEU A 245 -4.15 8.14 -16.11
C LEU A 245 -3.90 6.87 -16.93
N ILE A 246 -3.76 5.71 -16.28
CA ILE A 246 -3.51 4.46 -17.01
C ILE A 246 -4.70 4.04 -17.88
N ALA A 247 -5.93 4.30 -17.43
CA ALA A 247 -7.12 4.08 -18.24
C ALA A 247 -7.08 4.92 -19.52
N VAL A 248 -6.76 6.21 -19.40
CA VAL A 248 -6.62 7.12 -20.56
C VAL A 248 -5.47 6.68 -21.49
N VAL A 249 -4.32 6.31 -20.94
CA VAL A 249 -3.19 5.78 -21.73
C VAL A 249 -3.62 4.56 -22.53
N ILE A 250 -4.33 3.62 -21.91
CA ILE A 250 -4.84 2.41 -22.59
C ILE A 250 -5.87 2.78 -23.67
N ILE A 251 -6.79 3.72 -23.41
CA ILE A 251 -7.80 4.17 -24.38
C ILE A 251 -7.12 4.75 -25.62
N ILE A 252 -6.18 5.68 -25.42
CA ILE A 252 -5.47 6.35 -26.54
C ILE A 252 -4.63 5.33 -27.30
N HIS A 253 -3.88 4.47 -26.59
CA HIS A 253 -3.08 3.41 -27.21
C HIS A 253 -3.96 2.48 -28.04
N ASN A 254 -5.11 2.03 -27.52
CA ASN A 254 -6.04 1.18 -28.23
C ASN A 254 -6.64 1.89 -29.45
N ALA A 255 -7.02 3.15 -29.34
CA ALA A 255 -7.58 3.92 -30.45
C ALA A 255 -6.59 3.99 -31.62
N VAL A 256 -5.31 4.34 -31.36
CA VAL A 256 -4.27 4.40 -32.38
C VAL A 256 -4.00 3.02 -33.01
N PHE A 257 -4.02 1.96 -32.20
CA PHE A 257 -3.78 0.60 -32.67
C PHE A 257 -4.94 0.08 -33.51
N SER A 258 -6.17 0.30 -33.09
CA SER A 258 -7.38 -0.14 -33.80
C SER A 258 -7.58 0.61 -35.12
N PHE A 259 -7.29 1.91 -35.14
CA PHE A 259 -7.42 2.73 -36.36
C PHE A 259 -6.49 2.24 -37.49
N ASN A 260 -5.33 1.69 -37.16
CA ASN A 260 -4.39 1.16 -38.13
C ASN A 260 -4.76 -0.25 -38.64
N SER A 261 -5.53 -1.03 -37.85
CA SER A 261 -5.95 -2.38 -38.24
C SER A 261 -7.23 -2.40 -39.11
N VAL A 262 -8.00 -1.32 -39.05
CA VAL A 262 -9.35 -1.21 -39.67
C VAL A 262 -9.32 -0.89 -41.16
N ARG A 263 -8.15 -0.77 -41.78
CA ARG A 263 -8.05 -0.34 -43.18
C ARG A 263 -8.73 -1.27 -44.17
N ASN A 264 -9.23 -2.45 -43.76
CA ASN A 264 -9.75 -3.44 -44.69
C ASN A 264 -11.13 -4.03 -44.39
N ASP A 265 -11.76 -3.94 -43.19
CA ASP A 265 -13.08 -4.59 -43.03
C ASP A 265 -13.97 -3.98 -41.91
N TYR A 266 -15.23 -3.67 -42.31
CA TYR A 266 -16.44 -3.42 -41.49
C TYR A 266 -16.42 -2.25 -40.44
N LEU A 267 -17.10 -1.17 -40.80
CA LEU A 267 -17.38 0.02 -39.96
C LEU A 267 -17.94 -0.29 -38.56
N THR A 268 -18.74 -1.32 -38.43
CA THR A 268 -19.39 -1.71 -37.16
C THR A 268 -18.40 -2.34 -36.17
N GLN A 269 -17.49 -3.17 -36.62
CA GLN A 269 -16.44 -3.76 -35.74
C GLN A 269 -15.47 -2.70 -35.27
N SER A 270 -15.22 -1.70 -36.09
CA SER A 270 -14.35 -0.55 -35.78
C SER A 270 -14.92 0.32 -34.69
N LEU A 271 -16.21 0.66 -34.76
CA LEU A 271 -16.90 1.45 -33.75
C LEU A 271 -16.92 0.73 -32.38
N VAL A 272 -17.21 -0.57 -32.37
CA VAL A 272 -17.21 -1.38 -31.15
C VAL A 272 -15.80 -1.46 -30.53
N ALA A 273 -14.75 -1.58 -31.35
CA ALA A 273 -13.37 -1.59 -30.87
C ALA A 273 -12.93 -0.22 -30.29
N LEU A 274 -13.51 0.88 -30.76
CA LEU A 274 -13.27 2.23 -30.23
C LEU A 274 -14.07 2.51 -28.95
N ILE A 275 -15.31 2.04 -28.86
CA ILE A 275 -16.19 2.30 -27.72
C ILE A 275 -15.81 1.45 -26.49
N LYS A 276 -15.43 0.19 -26.68
CA LYS A 276 -15.09 -0.73 -25.58
C LYS A 276 -14.07 -0.13 -24.58
N PRO A 277 -12.97 0.53 -24.99
CA PRO A 277 -12.03 1.08 -24.05
C PRO A 277 -12.60 2.17 -23.14
N PHE A 278 -13.62 2.91 -23.55
CA PHE A 278 -14.24 3.92 -22.70
C PHE A 278 -14.91 3.33 -21.45
N PHE A 279 -15.30 2.04 -21.49
CA PHE A 279 -15.75 1.34 -20.28
C PHE A 279 -14.64 1.26 -19.20
N LEU A 280 -13.36 1.47 -19.54
CA LEU A 280 -12.29 1.55 -18.53
C LEU A 280 -12.45 2.78 -17.63
N LEU A 281 -12.99 3.88 -18.13
CA LEU A 281 -13.29 5.03 -17.28
C LEU A 281 -14.42 4.69 -16.29
N LEU A 282 -15.42 3.94 -16.73
CA LEU A 282 -16.45 3.42 -15.82
C LEU A 282 -15.83 2.47 -14.79
N ALA A 283 -14.94 1.56 -15.22
CA ALA A 283 -14.22 0.67 -14.32
C ALA A 283 -13.36 1.43 -13.30
N ALA A 284 -12.76 2.54 -13.71
CA ALA A 284 -11.96 3.40 -12.83
C ALA A 284 -12.84 4.15 -11.81
N CYS A 285 -13.98 4.68 -12.23
CA CYS A 285 -14.81 5.53 -11.39
C CYS A 285 -15.76 4.73 -10.47
N LEU A 286 -16.30 3.60 -10.93
CA LEU A 286 -17.39 2.90 -10.25
C LEU A 286 -17.03 2.42 -8.83
N PRO A 287 -15.93 1.67 -8.59
CA PRO A 287 -15.60 1.21 -7.25
C PRO A 287 -15.28 2.36 -6.29
N TYR A 288 -14.60 3.38 -6.79
CA TYR A 288 -14.27 4.58 -6.00
C TYR A 288 -15.53 5.34 -5.59
N THR A 289 -16.46 5.56 -6.52
CA THR A 289 -17.72 6.27 -6.26
C THR A 289 -18.61 5.49 -5.29
N ILE A 290 -18.74 4.17 -5.47
CA ILE A 290 -19.48 3.30 -4.56
C ILE A 290 -18.87 3.38 -3.15
N TRP A 291 -17.55 3.33 -3.05
CA TRP A 291 -16.87 3.44 -1.77
C TRP A 291 -17.11 4.79 -1.09
N LYS A 292 -16.97 5.89 -1.82
CA LYS A 292 -17.21 7.24 -1.28
C LYS A 292 -18.67 7.44 -0.84
N TYR A 293 -19.62 6.93 -1.61
CA TYR A 293 -21.03 6.96 -1.20
C TYR A 293 -21.26 6.17 0.09
N TYR A 294 -20.74 4.96 0.16
CA TYR A 294 -20.84 4.10 1.34
C TYR A 294 -20.20 4.73 2.59
N ILE A 295 -19.01 5.33 2.45
CA ILE A 295 -18.32 6.00 3.55
C ILE A 295 -19.05 7.24 4.02
N ASN A 296 -19.57 8.07 3.10
CA ASN A 296 -20.29 9.28 3.47
C ASN A 296 -21.53 8.96 4.33
N ASP A 297 -22.23 7.88 4.00
CA ASP A 297 -23.38 7.42 4.78
C ASP A 297 -22.96 6.98 6.21
N ILE A 298 -21.86 6.25 6.34
CA ILE A 298 -21.33 5.81 7.63
C ILE A 298 -20.76 6.98 8.44
N VAL A 299 -19.97 7.86 7.81
CA VAL A 299 -19.36 9.01 8.48
C VAL A 299 -20.45 9.98 8.95
N ALA A 300 -21.51 10.19 8.17
CA ALA A 300 -22.66 10.97 8.60
C ALA A 300 -23.33 10.41 9.88
N GLN A 301 -23.31 9.09 10.05
CA GLN A 301 -23.81 8.44 11.27
C GLN A 301 -22.80 8.47 12.45
N GLN A 302 -21.50 8.58 12.17
CA GLN A 302 -20.41 8.55 13.16
C GLN A 302 -19.87 9.93 13.56
N VAL A 303 -20.21 11.02 12.87
CA VAL A 303 -19.77 12.41 13.15
C VAL A 303 -20.18 12.94 14.54
N VAL A 304 -20.84 12.13 15.33
CA VAL A 304 -21.03 12.38 16.77
C VAL A 304 -19.72 12.20 17.58
N SER A 305 -18.63 11.69 16.99
CA SER A 305 -17.35 11.45 17.67
C SER A 305 -16.18 12.17 16.98
N ASN A 306 -15.90 13.39 17.41
CA ASN A 306 -14.59 14.09 17.55
C ASN A 306 -13.44 13.86 16.56
N LEU A 307 -13.68 13.65 15.26
CA LEU A 307 -12.64 13.78 14.25
C LEU A 307 -12.68 15.20 13.67
N PRO A 308 -11.52 15.90 13.57
CA PRO A 308 -11.50 17.21 12.93
C PRO A 308 -11.97 17.07 11.48
N ALA A 309 -13.03 17.80 11.15
CA ALA A 309 -13.57 17.86 9.81
C ALA A 309 -12.47 18.30 8.84
N SER A 310 -12.06 17.41 7.94
CA SER A 310 -11.25 17.81 6.81
C SER A 310 -12.09 18.76 5.95
N THR A 311 -11.66 20.01 5.87
CA THR A 311 -12.26 21.01 4.98
C THR A 311 -12.14 20.52 3.54
N THR A 312 -13.24 20.03 2.99
CA THR A 312 -13.35 19.67 1.57
C THR A 312 -13.39 20.95 0.73
N ALA A 313 -12.23 21.55 0.49
CA ALA A 313 -12.12 22.54 -0.57
C ALA A 313 -12.46 21.86 -1.90
N SER A 314 -13.35 22.44 -2.70
CA SER A 314 -13.72 21.85 -3.99
C SER A 314 -12.46 21.73 -4.86
N THR A 315 -12.18 20.52 -5.33
CA THR A 315 -10.99 20.19 -6.14
C THR A 315 -10.86 21.06 -7.39
N THR A 316 -11.97 21.51 -7.96
CA THR A 316 -12.00 22.42 -9.12
C THR A 316 -11.39 23.79 -8.80
N ASN A 317 -11.68 24.35 -7.64
CA ASN A 317 -11.11 25.62 -7.21
C ASN A 317 -9.60 25.51 -6.95
N ILE A 318 -9.12 24.38 -6.46
CA ILE A 318 -7.69 24.15 -6.21
C ILE A 318 -6.89 24.16 -7.52
N VAL A 319 -7.36 23.47 -8.55
CA VAL A 319 -6.68 23.41 -9.84
C VAL A 319 -6.67 24.79 -10.51
N LEU A 320 -7.79 25.50 -10.53
CA LEU A 320 -7.89 26.83 -11.12
C LEU A 320 -7.03 27.86 -10.39
N ASN A 321 -7.06 27.86 -9.06
CA ASN A 321 -6.22 28.73 -8.25
C ASN A 321 -4.74 28.42 -8.44
N GLY A 322 -4.36 27.14 -8.45
CA GLY A 322 -2.98 26.73 -8.67
C GLY A 322 -2.45 27.14 -10.05
N LEU A 323 -3.23 26.95 -11.11
CA LEU A 323 -2.89 27.43 -12.45
C LEU A 323 -2.82 28.95 -12.50
N GLY A 324 -3.78 29.65 -11.88
CA GLY A 324 -3.78 31.11 -11.80
C GLY A 324 -2.52 31.65 -11.11
N MET A 325 -2.08 31.04 -10.03
CA MET A 325 -0.84 31.41 -9.33
C MET A 325 0.42 31.05 -10.13
N LEU A 326 0.46 29.91 -10.82
CA LEU A 326 1.59 29.55 -11.68
C LEU A 326 1.75 30.48 -12.88
N LEU A 327 0.64 30.94 -13.45
CA LEU A 327 0.62 31.86 -14.61
C LEU A 327 0.69 33.33 -14.19
N ASN A 328 0.87 33.64 -12.90
CA ASN A 328 0.85 34.98 -12.31
C ASN A 328 -0.46 35.78 -12.59
N LEU A 329 -1.57 35.08 -12.83
CA LEU A 329 -2.90 35.66 -12.96
C LEU A 329 -3.54 35.95 -11.58
N ILE A 330 -3.07 35.25 -10.55
CA ILE A 330 -3.43 35.42 -9.13
C ILE A 330 -2.14 35.58 -8.35
N THR A 331 -2.10 36.49 -7.39
CA THR A 331 -0.92 36.70 -6.53
C THR A 331 -0.63 35.43 -5.72
N PRO A 332 0.56 34.83 -5.89
CA PRO A 332 0.91 33.62 -5.17
C PRO A 332 1.04 33.89 -3.66
N SER A 333 0.52 32.98 -2.83
CA SER A 333 0.75 33.01 -1.38
C SER A 333 2.20 32.62 -1.05
N THR A 334 2.69 33.03 0.12
CA THR A 334 4.03 32.67 0.62
C THR A 334 4.20 31.15 0.64
N ARG A 335 3.22 30.44 1.22
CA ARG A 335 3.17 28.97 1.23
C ARG A 335 3.31 28.35 -0.17
N PHE A 336 2.60 28.90 -1.17
CA PHE A 336 2.67 28.40 -2.55
C PHE A 336 4.08 28.56 -3.14
N LEU A 337 4.74 29.70 -2.91
CA LEU A 337 6.09 29.95 -3.41
C LEU A 337 7.13 29.06 -2.75
N GLU A 338 7.07 28.89 -1.43
CA GLU A 338 7.95 28.00 -0.67
C GLU A 338 7.76 26.54 -1.09
N THR A 339 6.51 26.06 -1.15
CA THR A 339 6.21 24.71 -1.64
C THR A 339 6.73 24.51 -3.06
N LYS A 340 6.58 25.49 -3.95
CA LYS A 340 7.09 25.41 -5.33
C LYS A 340 8.61 25.28 -5.35
N ALA A 341 9.32 26.09 -4.58
CA ALA A 341 10.79 26.04 -4.52
C ALA A 341 11.29 24.69 -3.98
N ASN A 342 10.71 24.23 -2.87
CA ASN A 342 11.04 22.94 -2.25
C ASN A 342 10.73 21.77 -3.18
N PHE A 343 9.59 21.80 -3.88
CA PHE A 343 9.17 20.73 -4.79
C PHE A 343 10.10 20.62 -6.02
N ILE A 344 10.52 21.77 -6.60
CA ILE A 344 11.48 21.80 -7.70
C ILE A 344 12.83 21.27 -7.21
N ASN A 345 13.31 21.73 -6.05
CA ASN A 345 14.56 21.27 -5.48
C ASN A 345 14.53 19.76 -5.23
N ALA A 346 13.46 19.24 -4.62
CA ALA A 346 13.31 17.81 -4.37
C ALA A 346 13.34 16.98 -5.66
N TYR A 347 12.70 17.44 -6.73
CA TYR A 347 12.70 16.72 -8.01
C TYR A 347 14.09 16.65 -8.66
N PHE A 348 14.87 17.73 -8.60
CA PHE A 348 16.18 17.79 -9.26
C PHE A 348 17.34 17.30 -8.39
N CYS A 349 17.29 17.54 -7.08
CA CYS A 349 18.43 17.36 -6.19
C CYS A 349 18.27 16.19 -5.21
N ASP A 350 17.06 15.96 -4.67
CA ASP A 350 16.89 14.95 -3.64
C ASP A 350 16.84 13.54 -4.23
N SER A 351 17.56 12.63 -3.60
CA SER A 351 17.53 11.22 -3.98
C SER A 351 16.20 10.58 -3.61
N ILE A 352 15.44 10.12 -4.61
CA ILE A 352 14.19 9.40 -4.43
C ILE A 352 14.36 7.88 -4.39
N SER A 353 15.55 7.40 -4.77
CA SER A 353 15.88 5.97 -4.79
C SER A 353 17.40 5.79 -4.86
N PHE A 354 17.89 4.55 -4.78
CA PHE A 354 19.30 4.26 -5.06
C PHE A 354 19.75 4.65 -6.48
N LEU A 355 18.81 4.89 -7.39
CA LEU A 355 19.08 5.33 -8.75
C LEU A 355 19.38 6.83 -8.85
N GLY A 356 18.97 7.61 -7.84
CA GLY A 356 19.21 9.05 -7.77
C GLY A 356 17.94 9.89 -7.66
N SER A 357 18.03 11.15 -8.09
CA SER A 357 16.92 12.11 -8.05
C SER A 357 15.84 11.82 -9.11
N GLY A 358 14.70 12.49 -8.99
CA GLY A 358 13.57 12.33 -9.91
C GLY A 358 13.95 12.52 -11.37
N VAL A 359 14.79 13.53 -11.68
CA VAL A 359 15.26 13.77 -13.04
C VAL A 359 16.14 12.63 -13.56
N ILE A 360 17.00 12.05 -12.71
CA ILE A 360 17.88 10.93 -13.10
C ILE A 360 17.05 9.68 -13.41
N VAL A 361 16.09 9.36 -12.54
CA VAL A 361 15.17 8.21 -12.75
C VAL A 361 14.35 8.41 -14.02
N THR A 362 13.83 9.62 -14.26
CA THR A 362 13.13 9.96 -15.51
C THR A 362 14.03 9.72 -16.73
N ALA A 363 15.25 10.23 -16.71
CA ALA A 363 16.21 10.05 -17.81
C ALA A 363 16.52 8.58 -18.06
N LEU A 364 16.72 7.79 -17.00
CA LEU A 364 16.97 6.34 -17.11
C LEU A 364 15.80 5.61 -17.81
N ILE A 365 14.55 5.89 -17.38
CA ILE A 365 13.37 5.25 -17.97
C ILE A 365 13.21 5.68 -19.44
N LEU A 366 13.46 6.96 -19.75
CA LEU A 366 13.43 7.45 -21.14
C LEU A 366 14.49 6.77 -22.01
N VAL A 367 15.71 6.58 -21.50
CA VAL A 367 16.77 5.84 -22.22
C VAL A 367 16.33 4.41 -22.53
N ILE A 368 15.77 3.69 -21.55
CA ILE A 368 15.23 2.34 -21.76
C ILE A 368 14.13 2.35 -22.83
N SER A 369 13.23 3.33 -22.75
CA SER A 369 12.14 3.47 -23.72
C SER A 369 12.63 3.79 -25.14
N VAL A 370 13.63 4.67 -25.28
CA VAL A 370 14.26 5.00 -26.57
C VAL A 370 14.95 3.76 -27.16
N ILE A 371 15.70 3.02 -26.34
CA ILE A 371 16.32 1.76 -26.76
C ILE A 371 15.24 0.79 -27.27
N THR A 372 14.14 0.66 -26.55
CA THR A 372 13.00 -0.18 -26.97
C THR A 372 12.46 0.24 -28.34
N VAL A 373 12.24 1.55 -28.55
CA VAL A 373 11.74 2.10 -29.82
C VAL A 373 12.74 1.86 -30.98
N VAL A 374 14.04 2.03 -30.73
CA VAL A 374 15.09 1.85 -31.76
C VAL A 374 15.20 0.39 -32.21
N PHE A 375 15.20 -0.54 -31.24
CA PHE A 375 15.36 -1.97 -31.54
C PHE A 375 14.05 -2.68 -31.94
N GLN A 376 12.89 -2.02 -31.83
CA GLN A 376 11.62 -2.58 -32.28
C GLN A 376 11.55 -2.62 -33.81
N GLN A 377 11.60 -3.80 -34.37
CA GLN A 377 11.63 -4.01 -35.84
C GLN A 377 10.25 -3.75 -36.46
N ASP A 378 9.16 -4.13 -35.78
CA ASP A 378 7.80 -3.90 -36.25
C ASP A 378 7.46 -2.40 -36.18
N ARG A 379 7.15 -1.78 -37.31
CA ARG A 379 6.84 -0.35 -37.44
C ARG A 379 5.63 0.07 -36.61
N TYR A 380 4.62 -0.79 -36.51
CA TYR A 380 3.40 -0.48 -35.75
C TYR A 380 3.67 -0.55 -34.24
N LYS A 381 4.36 -1.60 -33.78
CA LYS A 381 4.77 -1.73 -32.37
C LYS A 381 5.73 -0.61 -31.96
N ARG A 382 6.61 -0.17 -32.86
CA ARG A 382 7.51 0.97 -32.64
C ARG A 382 6.74 2.27 -32.38
N LYS A 383 5.74 2.57 -33.23
CA LYS A 383 4.87 3.73 -33.01
C LYS A 383 4.08 3.63 -31.72
N ALA A 384 3.60 2.44 -31.37
CA ALA A 384 2.87 2.20 -30.13
C ALA A 384 3.76 2.41 -28.90
N SER A 385 4.99 1.88 -28.89
CA SER A 385 5.95 2.10 -27.79
C SER A 385 6.35 3.56 -27.66
N LEU A 386 6.55 4.27 -28.77
CA LEU A 386 6.80 5.72 -28.75
C LEU A 386 5.63 6.48 -28.15
N LEU A 387 4.41 6.18 -28.59
CA LEU A 387 3.19 6.82 -28.05
C LEU A 387 3.06 6.55 -26.55
N THR A 388 3.26 5.29 -26.11
CA THR A 388 3.24 4.94 -24.68
C THR A 388 4.25 5.77 -23.89
N THR A 389 5.47 5.90 -24.39
CA THR A 389 6.52 6.70 -23.74
C THR A 389 6.10 8.16 -23.61
N VAL A 390 5.59 8.75 -24.69
CA VAL A 390 5.12 10.16 -24.67
C VAL A 390 3.97 10.34 -23.68
N LEU A 391 2.97 9.45 -23.70
CA LEU A 391 1.81 9.55 -22.80
C LEU A 391 2.21 9.38 -21.33
N LEU A 392 3.13 8.47 -21.02
CA LEU A 392 3.61 8.29 -19.65
C LEU A 392 4.50 9.47 -19.20
N THR A 393 5.27 10.07 -20.10
CA THR A 393 6.04 11.29 -19.78
C THR A 393 5.10 12.47 -19.47
N LEU A 394 4.09 12.69 -20.30
CA LEU A 394 3.06 13.70 -20.03
C LEU A 394 2.27 13.38 -18.75
N GLY A 395 1.98 12.11 -18.53
CA GLY A 395 1.35 11.62 -17.31
C GLY A 395 2.17 11.90 -16.06
N LEU A 396 3.50 11.75 -16.10
CA LEU A 396 4.39 12.15 -15.00
C LEU A 396 4.24 13.62 -14.68
N LEU A 397 4.30 14.48 -15.71
CA LEU A 397 4.16 15.92 -15.51
C LEU A 397 2.81 16.28 -14.88
N GLY A 398 1.72 15.66 -15.36
CA GLY A 398 0.39 15.82 -14.78
C GLY A 398 0.32 15.31 -13.34
N TYR A 399 0.91 14.18 -13.04
CA TYR A 399 0.95 13.60 -11.70
C TYR A 399 1.75 14.47 -10.72
N LEU A 400 2.94 14.93 -11.12
CA LEU A 400 3.76 15.85 -10.33
C LEU A 400 3.03 17.17 -10.07
N PHE A 401 2.30 17.68 -11.06
CA PHE A 401 1.49 18.87 -10.90
C PHE A 401 0.37 18.68 -9.86
N VAL A 402 -0.39 17.59 -9.93
CA VAL A 402 -1.43 17.27 -8.94
C VAL A 402 -0.83 17.09 -7.56
N LEU A 403 0.31 16.41 -7.45
CA LEU A 403 1.01 16.22 -6.17
C LEU A 403 1.49 17.56 -5.60
N PHE A 404 2.05 18.44 -6.43
CA PHE A 404 2.43 19.81 -6.04
C PHE A 404 1.22 20.59 -5.49
N LEU A 405 0.08 20.56 -6.19
CA LEU A 405 -1.14 21.22 -5.73
C LEU A 405 -1.64 20.64 -4.40
N SER A 406 -1.48 19.35 -4.20
CA SER A 406 -1.85 18.71 -2.93
C SER A 406 -1.02 19.27 -1.77
N TYR A 407 0.29 19.45 -1.92
CA TYR A 407 1.13 20.09 -0.89
C TYR A 407 0.78 21.58 -0.72
N ALA A 408 0.57 22.28 -1.81
CA ALA A 408 0.29 23.73 -1.74
C ALA A 408 -1.04 24.05 -1.03
N PHE A 409 -2.08 23.20 -1.17
CA PHE A 409 -3.44 23.53 -0.76
C PHE A 409 -4.12 22.53 0.20
N ILE A 410 -3.70 21.28 0.25
CA ILE A 410 -4.41 20.23 0.99
C ILE A 410 -3.64 19.76 2.24
N PHE A 411 -2.35 19.49 2.11
CA PHE A 411 -1.53 19.03 3.24
C PHE A 411 -1.45 20.08 4.35
N LYS A 412 -1.20 19.65 5.59
CA LYS A 412 -0.92 20.58 6.69
C LYS A 412 0.34 21.40 6.38
N GLU A 413 0.44 22.59 6.96
CA GLU A 413 1.54 23.53 6.66
C GLU A 413 2.92 22.94 6.94
N ASN A 414 3.11 22.29 8.07
CA ASN A 414 4.35 21.60 8.41
C ASN A 414 4.67 20.44 7.46
N GLU A 415 3.67 19.68 7.01
CA GLU A 415 3.86 18.60 6.04
C GLU A 415 4.23 19.14 4.65
N ALA A 416 3.63 20.25 4.26
CA ALA A 416 3.93 20.92 3.00
C ALA A 416 5.34 21.54 2.98
N ALA A 417 5.78 22.13 4.11
CA ALA A 417 7.11 22.73 4.23
C ALA A 417 8.24 21.70 4.05
N HIS A 418 8.05 20.48 4.52
CA HIS A 418 9.05 19.39 4.43
C HIS A 418 8.73 18.37 3.34
N LEU A 419 7.72 18.61 2.51
CA LEU A 419 7.24 17.68 1.49
C LEU A 419 7.08 16.25 2.05
N ALA A 420 6.34 16.11 3.14
CA ALA A 420 6.18 14.85 3.85
C ALA A 420 5.79 13.70 2.91
N SER A 421 6.53 12.61 2.92
CA SER A 421 6.31 11.43 2.06
C SER A 421 6.45 11.67 0.54
N TYR A 422 7.06 12.78 0.10
CA TYR A 422 7.26 13.10 -1.32
C TYR A 422 7.89 11.94 -2.10
N ASN A 423 9.00 11.41 -1.59
CA ASN A 423 9.72 10.32 -2.23
C ASN A 423 8.82 9.09 -2.44
N ARG A 424 7.99 8.75 -1.46
CA ARG A 424 7.05 7.63 -1.50
C ARG A 424 6.01 7.82 -2.61
N TYR A 425 5.39 8.99 -2.69
CA TYR A 425 4.36 9.27 -3.69
C TYR A 425 4.93 9.27 -5.11
N VAL A 426 6.04 9.96 -5.33
CA VAL A 426 6.67 10.03 -6.65
C VAL A 426 7.16 8.65 -7.12
N THR A 427 7.69 7.85 -6.20
CA THR A 427 8.15 6.49 -6.50
C THR A 427 7.01 5.57 -6.94
N THR A 428 5.80 5.75 -6.43
CA THR A 428 4.63 4.99 -6.89
C THR A 428 4.46 5.09 -8.41
N TYR A 429 4.60 6.28 -8.97
CA TYR A 429 4.57 6.50 -10.42
C TYR A 429 5.75 5.83 -11.12
N TYR A 430 6.96 6.02 -10.60
CA TYR A 430 8.17 5.51 -11.22
C TYR A 430 8.23 3.98 -11.25
N ILE A 431 7.82 3.31 -10.19
CA ILE A 431 7.70 1.84 -10.18
C ILE A 431 6.83 1.39 -11.35
N GLY A 432 5.66 1.99 -11.51
CA GLY A 432 4.75 1.64 -12.59
C GLY A 432 5.31 1.91 -13.98
N TRP A 433 5.84 3.11 -14.22
CA TRP A 433 6.41 3.48 -15.51
C TRP A 433 7.64 2.64 -15.87
N PHE A 434 8.50 2.41 -14.88
CA PHE A 434 9.68 1.59 -15.05
C PHE A 434 9.33 0.13 -15.41
N LEU A 435 8.36 -0.48 -14.71
CA LEU A 435 7.89 -1.82 -15.03
C LEU A 435 7.26 -1.90 -16.44
N ILE A 436 6.54 -0.87 -16.88
CA ILE A 436 6.04 -0.80 -18.26
C ILE A 436 7.21 -0.78 -19.25
N ALA A 437 8.20 0.09 -19.04
CA ALA A 437 9.38 0.19 -19.91
C ALA A 437 10.16 -1.13 -19.95
N LEU A 438 10.34 -1.80 -18.80
CA LEU A 438 10.96 -3.13 -18.73
C LEU A 438 10.16 -4.19 -19.49
N SER A 439 8.84 -4.18 -19.39
CA SER A 439 7.98 -5.11 -20.13
C SER A 439 8.11 -4.92 -21.65
N GLU A 440 8.20 -3.68 -22.09
CA GLU A 440 8.38 -3.34 -23.49
C GLU A 440 9.75 -3.85 -24.02
N ILE A 441 10.84 -3.53 -23.33
CA ILE A 441 12.19 -3.93 -23.76
C ILE A 441 12.39 -5.45 -23.69
N THR A 442 11.85 -6.13 -22.66
CA THR A 442 11.90 -7.59 -22.59
C THR A 442 11.12 -8.24 -23.73
N SER A 443 9.98 -7.67 -24.11
CA SER A 443 9.21 -8.15 -25.27
C SER A 443 9.99 -8.03 -26.58
N VAL A 444 10.74 -6.96 -26.77
CA VAL A 444 11.62 -6.78 -27.94
C VAL A 444 12.79 -7.77 -27.91
N ALA A 445 13.45 -7.91 -26.78
CA ALA A 445 14.57 -8.84 -26.59
C ALA A 445 14.18 -10.31 -26.82
N MET A 446 12.95 -10.70 -26.47
CA MET A 446 12.45 -12.06 -26.70
C MET A 446 12.14 -12.36 -28.18
N GLN A 447 11.90 -11.34 -29.03
CA GLN A 447 11.60 -11.50 -30.43
C GLN A 447 12.88 -11.71 -31.29
N ASP A 448 13.98 -11.14 -30.84
CA ASP A 448 15.28 -11.18 -31.57
C ASP A 448 16.37 -11.83 -30.70
N THR A 449 16.48 -13.15 -30.83
CA THR A 449 17.36 -13.99 -30.00
C THR A 449 18.86 -13.86 -30.30
N SER A 450 19.22 -13.19 -31.40
CA SER A 450 20.61 -13.01 -31.85
C SER A 450 21.15 -11.60 -31.61
N SER A 451 20.39 -10.72 -30.99
CA SER A 451 20.69 -9.29 -30.98
C SER A 451 21.69 -8.88 -29.89
N ILE A 452 22.47 -7.85 -30.20
CA ILE A 452 23.31 -7.08 -29.28
C ILE A 452 22.50 -6.64 -28.05
N LEU A 453 21.19 -6.41 -28.22
CA LEU A 453 20.27 -6.03 -27.16
C LEU A 453 20.14 -7.10 -26.05
N VAL A 454 19.96 -8.38 -26.43
CA VAL A 454 19.88 -9.51 -25.48
C VAL A 454 21.18 -9.64 -24.69
N SER A 455 22.31 -9.53 -25.39
CA SER A 455 23.63 -9.56 -24.76
C SER A 455 23.84 -8.36 -23.84
N GLY A 456 23.48 -7.17 -24.28
CA GLY A 456 23.57 -5.94 -23.47
C GLY A 456 22.74 -5.98 -22.22
N ILE A 457 21.47 -6.40 -22.32
CA ILE A 457 20.57 -6.54 -21.17
C ILE A 457 21.05 -7.65 -20.23
N SER A 458 21.57 -8.77 -20.78
CA SER A 458 22.11 -9.85 -19.97
C SER A 458 23.34 -9.39 -19.18
N ILE A 459 24.28 -8.68 -19.84
CA ILE A 459 25.46 -8.09 -19.18
C ILE A 459 25.03 -7.07 -18.13
N PHE A 460 24.09 -6.19 -18.45
CA PHE A 460 23.57 -5.20 -17.50
C PHE A 460 22.90 -5.87 -16.30
N SER A 461 22.09 -6.91 -16.52
CA SER A 461 21.47 -7.69 -15.44
C SER A 461 22.51 -8.41 -14.58
N LEU A 462 23.58 -8.94 -15.19
CA LEU A 462 24.71 -9.54 -14.48
C LEU A 462 25.49 -8.49 -13.66
N LEU A 463 25.73 -7.30 -14.23
CA LEU A 463 26.39 -6.20 -13.51
C LEU A 463 25.55 -5.73 -12.30
N LEU A 464 24.22 -5.69 -12.45
CA LEU A 464 23.33 -5.41 -11.34
C LEU A 464 23.37 -6.52 -10.27
N LEU A 465 23.45 -7.79 -10.70
CA LEU A 465 23.65 -8.92 -9.78
C LEU A 465 24.99 -8.82 -9.04
N PHE A 466 26.06 -8.41 -9.73
CA PHE A 466 27.36 -8.16 -9.09
C PHE A 466 27.30 -7.03 -8.07
N ARG A 467 26.57 -5.95 -8.38
CA ARG A 467 26.33 -4.87 -7.41
C ARG A 467 25.45 -5.34 -6.23
N ILE A 468 24.53 -6.25 -6.47
CA ILE A 468 23.77 -6.91 -5.39
C ILE A 468 24.71 -7.65 -4.44
N HIS A 469 25.76 -8.27 -4.91
CA HIS A 469 26.73 -8.94 -4.03
C HIS A 469 27.42 -7.96 -3.07
N THR A 470 27.71 -6.74 -3.48
CA THR A 470 28.22 -5.68 -2.59
C THR A 470 27.13 -5.08 -1.69
N LEU A 471 25.87 -5.13 -2.12
CA LEU A 471 24.70 -4.72 -1.36
C LEU A 471 24.06 -5.89 -0.57
N LEU A 472 24.49 -7.13 -0.80
CA LEU A 472 23.93 -8.33 -0.17
C LEU A 472 24.01 -8.28 1.37
N PRO A 473 25.08 -7.77 2.02
CA PRO A 473 25.10 -7.56 3.47
C PRO A 473 24.04 -6.54 3.91
N THR A 474 23.89 -5.44 3.18
CA THR A 474 22.82 -4.46 3.38
C THR A 474 21.44 -5.04 3.06
N TYR A 475 21.38 -6.00 2.15
CA TYR A 475 20.19 -6.74 1.78
C TYR A 475 19.80 -7.79 2.79
N CYS A 476 20.75 -8.56 3.30
CA CYS A 476 20.50 -9.55 4.34
C CYS A 476 20.13 -8.87 5.67
N THR A 477 20.74 -7.73 5.98
CA THR A 477 20.34 -6.89 7.11
C THR A 477 19.03 -6.17 6.90
N ALA A 478 18.58 -6.04 5.68
CA ALA A 478 17.35 -5.38 5.31
C ALA A 478 16.20 -6.33 5.02
N LEU A 479 16.45 -7.58 4.74
CA LEU A 479 15.50 -8.69 4.87
C LEU A 479 15.37 -9.11 6.35
N ALA A 480 16.34 -8.79 7.19
CA ALA A 480 16.18 -8.75 8.62
C ALA A 480 15.75 -7.32 8.99
N TYR A 481 14.65 -7.15 9.69
CA TYR A 481 14.40 -5.93 10.44
C TYR A 481 15.67 -5.53 11.19
N PRO A 482 16.00 -4.25 11.31
CA PRO A 482 16.96 -3.83 12.31
C PRO A 482 16.56 -4.50 13.64
N ASP A 483 17.47 -5.19 14.28
CA ASP A 483 17.16 -5.93 15.53
C ASP A 483 16.49 -5.04 16.57
N SER A 484 16.79 -3.72 16.55
CA SER A 484 16.14 -2.70 17.36
C SER A 484 14.61 -2.60 17.12
N TYR A 485 14.15 -2.57 15.88
CA TYR A 485 12.72 -2.51 15.57
C TYR A 485 11.99 -3.79 15.97
N PHE A 486 12.61 -4.92 15.75
CA PHE A 486 12.03 -6.20 16.13
C PHE A 486 11.95 -6.37 17.65
N SER A 487 12.97 -5.94 18.38
CA SER A 487 13.00 -6.00 19.86
C SER A 487 11.91 -5.11 20.46
N GLU A 488 11.79 -3.86 20.00
CA GLU A 488 10.76 -2.93 20.48
C GLU A 488 9.34 -3.41 20.14
N ALA A 489 9.10 -3.85 18.90
CA ALA A 489 7.81 -4.41 18.51
C ALA A 489 7.43 -5.65 19.33
N SER A 490 8.39 -6.53 19.60
CA SER A 490 8.19 -7.73 20.40
C SER A 490 7.94 -7.40 21.88
N GLU A 491 8.63 -6.41 22.43
CA GLU A 491 8.41 -5.92 23.79
C GLU A 491 7.00 -5.35 23.95
N CYS A 492 6.62 -4.38 23.10
CA CYS A 492 5.28 -3.81 23.13
C CYS A 492 4.19 -4.88 22.98
N LYS A 493 4.40 -5.86 22.11
CA LYS A 493 3.47 -6.98 21.91
C LYS A 493 3.34 -7.85 23.15
N SER A 494 4.45 -8.15 23.85
CA SER A 494 4.43 -8.94 25.08
C SER A 494 3.74 -8.19 26.23
N LYS A 495 4.04 -6.90 26.42
CA LYS A 495 3.37 -6.02 27.38
C LYS A 495 1.86 -5.91 27.08
N ALA A 496 1.49 -5.66 25.83
CA ALA A 496 0.07 -5.60 25.43
C ALA A 496 -0.67 -6.89 25.71
N LYS A 497 -0.07 -8.05 25.43
CA LYS A 497 -0.64 -9.36 25.76
C LYS A 497 -0.84 -9.55 27.25
N TYR A 498 0.11 -9.11 28.08
CA TYR A 498 -0.04 -9.12 29.53
C TYR A 498 -1.21 -8.22 29.99
N ILE A 499 -1.30 -7.00 29.44
CA ILE A 499 -2.39 -6.07 29.75
C ILE A 499 -3.73 -6.68 29.38
N GLN A 500 -3.88 -7.25 28.18
CA GLN A 500 -5.12 -7.90 27.71
C GLN A 500 -5.61 -9.02 28.63
N GLN A 501 -4.73 -9.68 29.38
CA GLN A 501 -5.13 -10.69 30.38
C GLN A 501 -5.69 -10.07 31.67
N LYS A 502 -5.47 -8.79 31.90
CA LYS A 502 -5.86 -8.07 33.13
C LYS A 502 -7.04 -7.11 32.95
N ILE A 503 -7.34 -6.75 31.70
CA ILE A 503 -8.43 -5.85 31.36
C ILE A 503 -9.59 -6.61 30.71
N GLU A 504 -10.78 -6.02 30.77
CA GLU A 504 -11.95 -6.57 30.09
C GLU A 504 -11.85 -6.29 28.57
N PRO A 505 -12.34 -7.20 27.70
CA PRO A 505 -12.41 -6.94 26.28
C PRO A 505 -13.19 -5.65 26.00
N ASN A 506 -12.75 -4.87 25.01
CA ASN A 506 -13.38 -3.59 24.61
C ASN A 506 -13.29 -2.46 25.63
N SER A 507 -12.49 -2.61 26.67
CA SER A 507 -12.23 -1.53 27.63
C SER A 507 -11.55 -0.35 26.94
N ARG A 508 -11.81 0.84 27.48
CA ARG A 508 -11.14 2.06 27.07
C ARG A 508 -9.97 2.37 28.02
N VAL A 509 -8.77 2.48 27.45
CA VAL A 509 -7.52 2.63 28.21
C VAL A 509 -6.93 4.01 27.96
N PHE A 510 -6.73 4.79 29.02
CA PHE A 510 -5.97 6.03 28.96
C PHE A 510 -4.48 5.71 28.94
N PHE A 511 -3.71 6.37 28.09
CA PHE A 511 -2.29 6.08 27.88
C PHE A 511 -1.39 7.25 28.29
N VAL A 512 -0.32 6.96 29.01
CA VAL A 512 0.71 7.93 29.40
C VAL A 512 2.09 7.42 29.01
N CYS A 513 2.83 8.22 28.25
CA CYS A 513 4.20 7.92 27.84
C CYS A 513 5.00 9.21 27.77
N GLN A 514 5.62 9.60 28.90
CA GLN A 514 6.47 10.79 28.95
C GLN A 514 7.70 10.65 28.04
N GLY A 515 8.01 11.71 27.27
CA GLY A 515 9.07 11.72 26.28
C GLY A 515 8.75 10.97 24.98
N GLY A 516 7.48 10.53 24.80
CA GLY A 516 7.06 9.83 23.62
C GLY A 516 6.88 10.73 22.40
N ASN A 517 7.18 10.19 21.21
CA ASN A 517 6.97 10.84 19.91
C ASN A 517 5.68 10.40 19.21
N GLY A 518 4.75 9.74 19.91
CA GLY A 518 3.51 9.19 19.38
C GLY A 518 3.63 7.78 18.78
N GLU A 519 4.82 7.29 18.47
CA GLU A 519 5.01 5.96 17.87
C GLU A 519 4.53 4.83 18.80
N LYS A 520 4.87 4.89 20.08
CA LYS A 520 4.41 3.92 21.08
C LYS A 520 2.89 3.91 21.23
N TRP A 521 2.23 5.08 21.13
CA TRP A 521 0.78 5.13 21.14
C TRP A 521 0.16 4.34 19.98
N PHE A 522 0.64 4.52 18.75
CA PHE A 522 0.15 3.77 17.59
C PHE A 522 0.42 2.27 17.74
N ARG A 523 1.58 1.91 18.24
CA ARG A 523 1.95 0.52 18.46
C ARG A 523 1.06 -0.15 19.49
N TYR A 524 0.86 0.46 20.67
CA TYR A 524 -0.04 -0.08 21.69
C TYR A 524 -1.51 -0.02 21.27
N SER A 525 -1.94 1.02 20.55
CA SER A 525 -3.29 1.09 19.98
C SER A 525 -3.59 -0.09 19.06
N TYR A 526 -2.61 -0.49 18.25
CA TYR A 526 -2.70 -1.68 17.41
C TYR A 526 -2.63 -2.98 18.22
N GLU A 527 -1.68 -3.11 19.15
CA GLU A 527 -1.46 -4.37 19.88
C GLU A 527 -2.57 -4.66 20.88
N LEU A 528 -3.12 -3.65 21.55
CA LEU A 528 -4.18 -3.81 22.55
C LEU A 528 -5.56 -4.15 21.96
N LEU A 529 -5.77 -4.05 20.65
CA LEU A 529 -7.03 -4.47 20.05
C LEU A 529 -7.47 -5.87 20.53
N PRO A 530 -8.72 -6.05 20.98
CA PRO A 530 -9.88 -5.18 20.79
C PRO A 530 -10.09 -4.04 21.80
N ALA A 531 -9.26 -3.90 22.83
CA ALA A 531 -9.34 -2.73 23.72
C ALA A 531 -8.98 -1.44 22.94
N ILE A 532 -9.56 -0.33 23.36
CA ILE A 532 -9.42 0.96 22.69
C ILE A 532 -8.47 1.85 23.51
N LEU A 533 -7.30 2.14 22.93
CA LEU A 533 -6.42 3.16 23.50
C LEU A 533 -7.01 4.54 23.23
N ASP A 534 -7.23 5.34 24.28
CA ASP A 534 -7.86 6.65 24.14
C ASP A 534 -7.02 7.64 23.35
N TYR A 535 -7.66 8.34 22.41
CA TYR A 535 -7.02 9.34 21.55
C TYR A 535 -7.48 10.76 21.85
N SER A 536 -8.70 10.93 22.37
CA SER A 536 -9.44 12.20 22.36
C SER A 536 -8.71 13.33 23.08
N VAL A 537 -7.88 13.01 24.08
CA VAL A 537 -7.16 14.00 24.89
C VAL A 537 -5.65 13.89 24.66
N SER A 538 -5.14 12.69 24.54
CA SER A 538 -3.71 12.45 24.43
C SER A 538 -3.12 12.80 23.05
N GLY A 539 -3.99 13.03 22.05
CA GLY A 539 -3.54 13.39 20.70
C GLY A 539 -2.55 12.42 20.06
N GLY A 540 -2.51 11.15 20.53
CA GLY A 540 -1.60 10.13 20.07
C GLY A 540 -0.26 10.05 20.82
N GLY A 541 0.02 10.93 21.79
CA GLY A 541 1.34 10.95 22.42
C GLY A 541 1.36 10.90 23.92
N SER A 542 0.35 11.46 24.58
CA SER A 542 0.25 11.47 26.05
C SER A 542 1.49 11.99 26.75
N TYR A 543 2.09 13.01 26.18
CA TYR A 543 3.23 13.70 26.77
C TYR A 543 2.75 14.94 27.52
N PHE A 544 2.79 14.91 28.85
CA PHE A 544 2.31 15.98 29.71
C PHE A 544 3.43 16.98 30.00
N LEU A 545 3.21 18.25 29.67
CA LEU A 545 4.14 19.35 29.87
C LEU A 545 3.42 20.57 30.42
N PRO A 546 4.14 21.56 31.01
CA PRO A 546 3.58 22.85 31.33
C PRO A 546 2.91 23.52 30.12
N GLU A 547 1.86 24.31 30.37
CA GLU A 547 1.09 25.00 29.32
C GLU A 547 1.93 25.93 28.43
N ASP A 548 3.01 26.49 29.00
CA ASP A 548 3.94 27.39 28.34
C ASP A 548 4.99 26.69 27.44
N TYR A 549 5.04 25.35 27.48
CA TYR A 549 5.97 24.60 26.65
C TYR A 549 5.43 24.42 25.22
N THR A 550 6.11 25.03 24.26
CA THR A 550 5.78 24.91 22.83
C THR A 550 6.87 24.09 22.12
N GLY A 551 6.49 23.03 21.38
CA GLY A 551 7.44 22.31 20.53
C GLY A 551 7.29 20.80 20.43
N GLN A 552 6.38 20.19 21.20
CA GLN A 552 6.08 18.75 21.08
C GLN A 552 4.72 18.53 20.38
N LEU A 553 4.73 17.75 19.30
CA LEU A 553 3.51 17.48 18.51
C LEU A 553 2.45 16.64 19.27
N TYR A 554 2.87 15.89 20.29
CA TYR A 554 2.04 14.93 21.02
C TYR A 554 1.88 15.32 22.50
N GLN A 555 1.94 16.62 22.75
CA GLN A 555 1.79 17.22 24.07
C GLN A 555 0.32 17.30 24.47
N THR A 556 0.07 17.15 25.77
CA THR A 556 -1.21 17.50 26.40
C THR A 556 -0.98 18.39 27.62
N SER A 557 -1.84 19.39 27.80
CA SER A 557 -1.76 20.39 28.88
C SER A 557 -2.97 20.30 29.82
N LEU A 558 -3.48 19.11 30.05
CA LEU A 558 -4.58 18.91 31.01
C LEU A 558 -4.14 19.22 32.43
N SER A 559 -4.90 20.06 33.13
CA SER A 559 -4.78 20.20 34.58
C SER A 559 -5.11 18.87 35.28
N LYS A 560 -4.58 18.67 36.48
CA LYS A 560 -4.81 17.49 37.30
C LYS A 560 -6.30 17.15 37.46
N ASN A 561 -7.14 18.16 37.70
CA ASN A 561 -8.58 17.95 37.87
C ASN A 561 -9.27 17.58 36.57
N GLU A 562 -8.90 18.20 35.46
CA GLU A 562 -9.41 17.86 34.12
C GLU A 562 -9.00 16.44 33.73
N MET A 563 -7.75 16.04 33.93
CA MET A 563 -7.28 14.69 33.71
C MET A 563 -8.07 13.67 34.53
N ARG A 564 -8.23 13.90 35.83
CA ARG A 564 -9.02 13.04 36.73
C ARG A 564 -10.46 12.89 36.23
N GLN A 565 -11.12 14.00 35.94
CA GLN A 565 -12.51 14.02 35.48
C GLN A 565 -12.66 13.30 34.14
N TYR A 566 -11.76 13.58 33.20
CA TYR A 566 -11.78 12.94 31.88
C TYR A 566 -11.65 11.43 32.00
N ILE A 567 -10.63 10.94 32.71
CA ILE A 567 -10.38 9.51 32.89
C ILE A 567 -11.58 8.84 33.59
N LYS A 568 -12.11 9.40 34.64
CA LYS A 568 -13.26 8.84 35.35
C LYS A 568 -14.52 8.74 34.49
N THR A 569 -14.69 9.64 33.54
CA THR A 569 -15.87 9.68 32.67
C THR A 569 -15.73 8.77 31.45
N ASN A 570 -14.52 8.64 30.92
CA ASN A 570 -14.31 8.08 29.57
C ASN A 570 -13.48 6.81 29.54
N CYS A 571 -12.76 6.45 30.61
CA CYS A 571 -11.83 5.34 30.60
C CYS A 571 -12.08 4.33 31.72
N ASP A 572 -11.78 3.07 31.46
CA ASP A 572 -11.88 1.96 32.41
C ASP A 572 -10.55 1.67 33.09
N TYR A 573 -9.45 1.95 32.40
CA TYR A 573 -8.09 1.71 32.84
C TYR A 573 -7.16 2.85 32.45
N VAL A 574 -6.01 2.93 33.16
CA VAL A 574 -4.88 3.80 32.79
C VAL A 574 -3.65 2.92 32.63
N PHE A 575 -3.01 3.00 31.49
CA PHE A 575 -1.74 2.35 31.21
C PHE A 575 -0.63 3.42 31.12
N ILE A 576 0.33 3.32 32.00
CA ILE A 576 1.48 4.20 32.07
C ILE A 576 2.71 3.42 31.57
N GLU A 577 3.23 3.81 30.41
CA GLU A 577 4.43 3.21 29.81
C GLU A 577 5.69 3.80 30.41
N SER A 578 5.73 5.12 30.58
CA SER A 578 6.88 5.82 31.18
C SER A 578 6.43 7.12 31.83
N VAL A 579 7.14 7.53 32.89
CA VAL A 579 6.96 8.81 33.58
C VAL A 579 8.29 9.53 33.76
N ASP A 580 8.21 10.84 34.00
CA ASP A 580 9.32 11.70 34.44
C ASP A 580 8.95 12.40 35.76
N ASN A 581 9.90 13.16 36.31
CA ASN A 581 9.70 13.88 37.55
C ASN A 581 8.54 14.88 37.45
N TYR A 582 8.41 15.56 36.30
CA TYR A 582 7.29 16.50 36.10
C TYR A 582 5.92 15.82 36.25
N PHE A 583 5.73 14.65 35.63
CA PHE A 583 4.47 13.90 35.73
C PHE A 583 4.22 13.42 37.17
N ILE A 584 5.24 12.91 37.84
CA ILE A 584 5.17 12.42 39.21
C ILE A 584 4.76 13.57 40.16
N ASP A 585 5.43 14.72 40.04
CA ASP A 585 5.17 15.87 40.93
C ASP A 585 3.79 16.48 40.72
N ASN A 586 3.28 16.54 39.49
CA ASN A 586 2.03 17.20 39.17
C ASN A 586 0.80 16.27 39.20
N TYR A 587 0.96 14.99 38.88
CA TYR A 587 -0.17 14.05 38.72
C TYR A 587 -0.05 12.79 39.61
N GLY A 588 1.11 12.58 40.26
CA GLY A 588 1.40 11.34 40.98
C GLY A 588 0.41 10.97 42.08
N ASP A 589 -0.17 11.96 42.75
CA ASP A 589 -1.19 11.76 43.81
C ASP A 589 -2.55 11.27 43.29
N LEU A 590 -2.80 11.33 41.99
CA LEU A 590 -3.98 10.70 41.34
C LEU A 590 -3.92 9.17 41.37
N PHE A 591 -2.74 8.61 41.56
CA PHE A 591 -2.50 7.18 41.50
C PHE A 591 -2.26 6.60 42.90
N SER A 592 -2.69 5.37 43.12
CA SER A 592 -2.29 4.62 44.30
C SER A 592 -0.83 4.16 44.14
N ASP A 593 -0.39 3.16 44.84
CA ASP A 593 0.99 2.69 44.83
C ASP A 593 1.53 2.37 43.41
N GLY A 594 2.82 2.24 43.26
CA GLY A 594 3.50 1.72 42.06
C GLY A 594 4.03 2.75 41.06
N LEU A 595 3.58 4.02 41.10
CA LEU A 595 4.00 5.03 40.11
C LEU A 595 5.50 5.40 40.23
N LEU A 596 6.01 5.50 41.48
CA LEU A 596 7.41 5.89 41.75
C LEU A 596 8.44 4.85 41.27
N SER A 597 8.00 3.62 41.03
CA SER A 597 8.84 2.55 40.48
C SER A 597 8.69 2.38 38.96
N CYS A 598 7.94 3.27 38.32
CA CYS A 598 7.76 3.26 36.88
C CYS A 598 8.94 4.00 36.21
N ASP A 599 9.88 3.26 35.69
CA ASP A 599 10.99 3.74 34.87
C ASP A 599 10.81 3.32 33.40
N LYS A 600 11.82 3.52 32.57
CA LYS A 600 11.76 3.16 31.15
C LYS A 600 11.50 1.67 30.89
N ASP A 601 11.80 0.83 31.88
CA ASP A 601 11.74 -0.64 31.76
C ASP A 601 10.52 -1.24 32.48
N THR A 602 9.87 -0.47 33.37
CA THR A 602 8.74 -0.91 34.18
C THR A 602 7.49 -0.05 33.93
N SER A 603 6.55 -0.57 33.18
CA SER A 603 5.26 0.08 32.94
C SER A 603 4.23 -0.33 34.00
N VAL A 604 3.18 0.47 34.22
CA VAL A 604 2.17 0.23 35.28
C VAL A 604 0.75 0.32 34.74
N LEU A 605 -0.11 -0.57 35.23
CA LEU A 605 -1.55 -0.60 34.89
C LEU A 605 -2.40 -0.28 36.11
N TYR A 606 -3.37 0.63 35.92
CA TYR A 606 -4.34 1.05 36.93
C TYR A 606 -5.77 0.80 36.47
N LYS A 607 -6.67 0.51 37.44
CA LYS A 607 -8.12 0.44 37.22
C LYS A 607 -8.79 1.74 37.64
N VAL A 608 -9.70 2.24 36.83
CA VAL A 608 -10.51 3.40 37.13
C VAL A 608 -11.76 2.94 37.90
N LYS A 609 -11.99 3.53 39.08
CA LYS A 609 -13.26 3.40 39.82
C LYS A 609 -13.84 4.78 40.08
N THR A 610 -15.03 5.02 39.60
CA THR A 610 -15.74 6.32 39.74
C THR A 610 -15.92 6.76 41.17
N THR A 611 -16.07 5.81 42.11
CA THR A 611 -16.30 6.04 43.54
C THR A 611 -15.05 6.36 44.35
N GLN A 612 -13.85 6.16 43.77
CA GLN A 612 -12.58 6.40 44.48
C GLN A 612 -11.88 7.65 43.96
N GLU A 613 -11.16 8.33 44.86
CA GLU A 613 -10.40 9.53 44.49
C GLU A 613 -9.15 9.18 43.68
N LYS A 614 -8.48 8.08 44.01
CA LYS A 614 -7.25 7.59 43.34
C LYS A 614 -7.54 6.44 42.38
N PHE A 615 -6.77 6.37 41.30
CA PHE A 615 -6.76 5.22 40.40
C PHE A 615 -6.07 4.05 41.09
N LEU A 616 -6.67 2.85 40.99
CA LEU A 616 -6.22 1.69 41.72
C LEU A 616 -5.11 0.94 40.97
N TYR A 617 -3.99 0.76 41.64
CA TYR A 617 -2.92 -0.09 41.14
C TYR A 617 -3.42 -1.53 40.89
N ILE A 618 -3.07 -2.07 39.72
CA ILE A 618 -3.31 -3.47 39.36
C ILE A 618 -2.00 -4.25 39.39
N SER A 619 -1.03 -3.83 38.57
CA SER A 619 0.24 -4.56 38.43
C SER A 619 1.28 -3.75 37.67
N HIS A 620 2.52 -4.08 37.91
CA HIS A 620 3.59 -3.77 36.95
C HIS A 620 3.41 -4.61 35.67
N VAL A 621 3.71 -4.00 34.53
CA VAL A 621 3.68 -4.62 33.21
C VAL A 621 5.15 -4.85 32.80
N LYS A 622 5.54 -6.10 32.75
CA LYS A 622 6.91 -6.51 32.40
C LYS A 622 7.00 -6.95 30.95
#